data_c9783161794e8db5a9334a2a47df8115
#
_entry.id   c9783161794e8db5a9334a2a47df8115
#
_cell.length_a   1.000
_cell.length_b   1.000
_cell.length_c   1.000
_cell.angle_alpha   90.00
_cell.angle_beta   90.00
_cell.angle_gamma   90.00
#
_symmetry.space_group_name_H-M   'P 1'
#
loop_
_entity.id
_entity.type
_entity.pdbx_description
1 polymer ?
#
loop_
_entity_poly.entity_id
_entity_poly.type
_entity_poly.pdbx_seq_one_letter_code
_entity_poly.pdbx_strand_id
1 'polypeptide(L)'
;MMIQIDIPTQQLTLVDDNGHVVKQYAVSSAKNGVGERNGSFCTPRGRHIVRAKIGTGQPIGTVFVRRRPTGEIWDSALHEKFPGRDWILTRILWLSGREPGFNRLGQVDTMRRFIYIHGAHDLAEMGHPGSIGCIRMRNIDIVDLFDRVPCYTTVEILG
;
A
#
# COMPACT_ATOMS: atom_id res chain seq x y z
N MET A 1 14.95 1.55 -10.20
CA MET A 1 13.83 0.63 -9.91
C MET A 1 12.50 1.35 -10.00
N MET A 2 11.46 0.64 -10.40
CA MET A 2 10.10 1.15 -10.46
C MET A 2 9.12 0.10 -9.98
N ILE A 3 8.10 0.53 -9.25
CA ILE A 3 6.98 -0.30 -8.85
C ILE A 3 5.83 -0.07 -9.83
N GLN A 4 5.28 -1.14 -10.37
CA GLN A 4 4.07 -1.11 -11.21
C GLN A 4 2.97 -1.89 -10.52
N ILE A 5 1.82 -1.26 -10.32
CA ILE A 5 0.65 -1.90 -9.71
C ILE A 5 -0.44 -1.97 -10.77
N ASP A 6 -0.81 -3.19 -11.13
CA ASP A 6 -1.87 -3.45 -12.09
C ASP A 6 -3.14 -3.83 -11.34
N ILE A 7 -4.09 -2.90 -11.33
CA ILE A 7 -5.34 -3.09 -10.59
C ILE A 7 -6.19 -4.24 -11.16
N PRO A 8 -6.35 -4.37 -12.49
CA PRO A 8 -7.14 -5.49 -13.03
C PRO A 8 -6.64 -6.87 -12.60
N THR A 9 -5.32 -7.06 -12.54
CA THR A 9 -4.74 -8.36 -12.14
C THR A 9 -4.40 -8.46 -10.66
N GLN A 10 -4.52 -7.37 -9.91
CA GLN A 10 -4.18 -7.31 -8.49
C GLN A 10 -2.75 -7.77 -8.24
N GLN A 11 -1.83 -7.23 -9.03
CA GLN A 11 -0.44 -7.62 -9.01
C GLN A 11 0.46 -6.40 -8.93
N LEU A 12 1.51 -6.48 -8.10
CA LEU A 12 2.57 -5.49 -8.00
C LEU A 12 3.84 -6.11 -8.58
N THR A 13 4.45 -5.42 -9.54
CA THR A 13 5.69 -5.84 -10.19
C THR A 13 6.78 -4.81 -9.89
N LEU A 14 7.91 -5.28 -9.39
CA LEU A 14 9.13 -4.49 -9.23
C LEU A 14 10.01 -4.72 -10.43
N VAL A 15 10.36 -3.66 -11.14
CA VAL A 15 11.26 -3.72 -12.30
C VAL A 15 12.54 -2.92 -12.04
N ASP A 16 13.65 -3.38 -12.62
CA ASP A 16 14.93 -2.68 -12.56
C ASP A 16 15.00 -1.56 -13.62
N ASP A 17 16.12 -0.85 -13.64
CA ASP A 17 16.33 0.29 -14.55
C ASP A 17 16.42 -0.14 -16.03
N ASN A 18 16.60 -1.42 -16.30
CA ASN A 18 16.61 -2.00 -17.65
C ASN A 18 15.23 -2.56 -18.05
N GLY A 19 14.22 -2.42 -17.19
CA GLY A 19 12.88 -2.93 -17.45
C GLY A 19 12.70 -4.42 -17.16
N HIS A 20 13.68 -5.08 -16.55
CA HIS A 20 13.57 -6.49 -16.16
C HIS A 20 12.78 -6.65 -14.87
N VAL A 21 11.93 -7.66 -14.83
CA VAL A 21 11.16 -8.00 -13.63
C VAL A 21 12.10 -8.55 -12.56
N VAL A 22 12.15 -7.88 -11.42
CA VAL A 22 12.93 -8.32 -10.25
C VAL A 22 12.07 -9.22 -9.36
N LYS A 23 10.81 -8.82 -9.13
CA LYS A 23 9.90 -9.52 -8.23
C LYS A 23 8.46 -9.20 -8.58
N GLN A 24 7.56 -10.15 -8.30
CA GLN A 24 6.11 -9.93 -8.41
C GLN A 24 5.43 -10.35 -7.11
N TYR A 25 4.38 -9.61 -6.73
CA TYR A 25 3.62 -9.88 -5.51
C TYR A 25 2.12 -9.77 -5.81
N ALA A 26 1.33 -10.62 -5.19
CA ALA A 26 -0.12 -10.43 -5.16
C ALA A 26 -0.46 -9.29 -4.19
N VAL A 27 -1.42 -8.45 -4.55
CA VAL A 27 -1.88 -7.33 -3.73
C VAL A 27 -3.40 -7.32 -3.61
N SER A 28 -3.91 -6.43 -2.77
CA SER A 28 -5.34 -6.17 -2.63
C SER A 28 -5.55 -4.66 -2.58
N SER A 29 -6.14 -4.11 -3.63
CA SER A 29 -6.48 -2.70 -3.75
C SER A 29 -7.90 -2.41 -3.23
N ALA A 30 -8.39 -1.20 -3.46
CA ALA A 30 -9.68 -0.77 -2.96
C ALA A 30 -10.85 -1.62 -3.49
N LYS A 31 -11.73 -2.01 -2.59
CA LYS A 31 -12.98 -2.69 -2.91
C LYS A 31 -13.84 -1.86 -3.88
N ASN A 32 -13.82 -0.54 -3.73
CA ASN A 32 -14.57 0.37 -4.59
C ASN A 32 -13.92 0.60 -5.97
N GLY A 33 -12.77 -0.05 -6.25
CA GLY A 33 -12.08 0.10 -7.52
C GLY A 33 -11.16 1.31 -7.57
N VAL A 34 -10.92 1.83 -8.78
CA VAL A 34 -10.01 2.95 -9.02
C VAL A 34 -10.73 4.29 -8.91
N GLY A 35 -10.02 5.29 -8.40
CA GLY A 35 -10.51 6.65 -8.29
C GLY A 35 -9.58 7.51 -7.46
N GLU A 36 -9.45 8.78 -7.84
CA GLU A 36 -8.48 9.72 -7.27
C GLU A 36 -9.08 10.65 -6.23
N ARG A 37 -10.41 10.73 -6.17
CA ARG A 37 -11.11 11.73 -5.39
C ARG A 37 -11.07 11.47 -3.89
N ASN A 38 -10.88 12.52 -3.11
CA ASN A 38 -10.94 12.46 -1.65
C ASN A 38 -12.32 11.95 -1.20
N GLY A 39 -12.34 11.01 -0.26
CA GLY A 39 -13.58 10.41 0.25
C GLY A 39 -14.20 9.32 -0.64
N SER A 40 -13.57 8.97 -1.77
CA SER A 40 -14.07 7.93 -2.67
C SER A 40 -13.85 6.50 -2.16
N PHE A 41 -12.89 6.31 -1.25
CA PHE A 41 -12.40 4.99 -0.81
C PHE A 41 -11.91 4.11 -1.97
N CYS A 42 -11.45 4.76 -3.06
CA CYS A 42 -10.87 4.11 -4.23
C CYS A 42 -9.34 4.19 -4.20
N THR A 43 -8.69 3.34 -4.97
CA THR A 43 -7.25 3.39 -5.18
C THR A 43 -6.94 4.36 -6.32
N PRO A 44 -6.09 5.38 -6.10
CA PRO A 44 -5.75 6.35 -7.13
C PRO A 44 -4.83 5.75 -8.20
N ARG A 45 -5.04 6.16 -9.45
CA ARG A 45 -4.24 5.77 -10.60
C ARG A 45 -3.12 6.76 -10.87
N GLY A 46 -2.22 6.38 -11.77
CA GLY A 46 -1.21 7.24 -12.36
C GLY A 46 0.13 7.17 -11.65
N ARG A 47 0.96 8.16 -11.89
CA ARG A 47 2.34 8.20 -11.39
C ARG A 47 2.41 8.75 -9.98
N HIS A 48 3.16 8.03 -9.16
CA HIS A 48 3.42 8.32 -7.77
C HIS A 48 4.89 8.12 -7.44
N ILE A 49 5.27 8.50 -6.23
CA ILE A 49 6.54 8.13 -5.61
C ILE A 49 6.28 7.55 -4.22
N VAL A 50 7.22 6.75 -3.75
CA VAL A 50 7.32 6.40 -2.32
C VAL A 50 7.81 7.65 -1.59
N ARG A 51 6.90 8.34 -0.91
CA ARG A 51 7.23 9.61 -0.24
C ARG A 51 7.90 9.41 1.11
N ALA A 52 7.50 8.38 1.84
CA ALA A 52 8.07 8.05 3.13
C ALA A 52 8.00 6.54 3.38
N LYS A 53 8.97 6.03 4.11
CA LYS A 53 9.07 4.63 4.53
C LYS A 53 8.99 4.57 6.05
N ILE A 54 8.01 3.83 6.57
CA ILE A 54 7.71 3.81 8.00
C ILE A 54 7.70 2.36 8.50
N GLY A 55 8.33 2.13 9.66
CA GLY A 55 8.32 0.83 10.32
C GLY A 55 9.62 0.04 10.25
N THR A 56 10.73 0.68 9.86
CA THR A 56 12.05 0.03 9.84
C THR A 56 12.35 -0.62 11.18
N GLY A 57 12.74 -1.91 11.15
CA GLY A 57 13.12 -2.65 12.35
C GLY A 57 11.97 -3.11 13.22
N GLN A 58 10.74 -2.76 12.92
CA GLN A 58 9.58 -3.23 13.68
C GLN A 58 9.31 -4.71 13.42
N PRO A 59 8.81 -5.46 14.41
CA PRO A 59 8.40 -6.85 14.20
C PRO A 59 7.34 -6.99 13.12
N ILE A 60 7.34 -8.14 12.43
CA ILE A 60 6.25 -8.50 11.52
C ILE A 60 4.94 -8.55 12.31
N GLY A 61 3.88 -7.97 11.75
CA GLY A 61 2.58 -7.89 12.41
C GLY A 61 2.40 -6.68 13.31
N THR A 62 3.42 -5.82 13.43
CA THR A 62 3.29 -4.56 14.16
C THR A 62 2.09 -3.78 13.63
N VAL A 63 1.20 -3.37 14.55
CA VAL A 63 0.01 -2.59 14.23
C VAL A 63 0.35 -1.10 14.23
N PHE A 64 0.01 -0.42 13.14
CA PHE A 64 0.16 1.03 13.00
C PHE A 64 -1.19 1.73 13.06
N VAL A 65 -1.23 2.84 13.78
CA VAL A 65 -2.34 3.80 13.74
C VAL A 65 -1.74 5.18 13.52
N ARG A 66 -2.25 5.89 12.54
CA ARG A 66 -1.72 7.21 12.14
C ARG A 66 -0.21 7.16 11.91
N ARG A 67 0.24 6.11 11.24
CA ARG A 67 1.66 5.88 10.86
C ARG A 67 2.60 5.71 12.05
N ARG A 68 2.08 5.33 13.22
CA ARG A 68 2.87 5.07 14.42
C ARG A 68 2.60 3.67 14.96
N PRO A 69 3.63 2.92 15.39
CA PRO A 69 3.41 1.64 16.02
C PRO A 69 2.64 1.82 17.33
N THR A 70 1.63 0.97 17.53
CA THR A 70 0.79 1.01 18.73
C THR A 70 1.37 0.21 19.90
N GLY A 71 2.36 -0.63 19.63
CA GLY A 71 2.85 -1.64 20.58
C GLY A 71 2.13 -2.97 20.48
N GLU A 72 1.05 -3.03 19.69
CA GLU A 72 0.33 -4.28 19.43
C GLU A 72 0.99 -5.06 18.30
N ILE A 73 0.88 -6.40 18.38
CA ILE A 73 1.20 -7.30 17.25
C ILE A 73 -0.10 -8.00 16.89
N TRP A 74 -0.45 -7.98 15.61
CA TRP A 74 -1.68 -8.60 15.15
C TRP A 74 -1.67 -10.11 15.41
N ASP A 75 -2.76 -10.59 15.99
CA ASP A 75 -3.06 -12.02 16.12
C ASP A 75 -4.59 -12.21 16.02
N SER A 76 -5.03 -13.48 16.02
CA SER A 76 -6.45 -13.80 15.90
C SER A 76 -7.28 -13.26 17.06
N ALA A 77 -6.73 -13.25 18.28
CA ALA A 77 -7.42 -12.75 19.45
C ALA A 77 -7.66 -11.24 19.37
N LEU A 78 -6.65 -10.49 18.92
CA LEU A 78 -6.78 -9.05 18.72
C LEU A 78 -7.79 -8.74 17.60
N HIS A 79 -7.77 -9.53 16.54
CA HIS A 79 -8.72 -9.37 15.43
C HIS A 79 -10.16 -9.61 15.87
N GLU A 80 -10.41 -10.65 16.66
CA GLU A 80 -11.74 -10.95 17.21
C GLU A 80 -12.25 -9.84 18.12
N LYS A 81 -11.34 -9.21 18.87
CA LYS A 81 -11.69 -8.09 19.75
C LYS A 81 -12.07 -6.84 18.99
N PHE A 82 -11.46 -6.61 17.82
CA PHE A 82 -11.69 -5.41 16.98
C PHE A 82 -11.90 -5.80 15.51
N PRO A 83 -12.98 -6.54 15.18
CA PRO A 83 -13.13 -7.12 13.83
C PRO A 83 -13.33 -6.11 12.71
N GLY A 84 -13.78 -4.89 13.04
CA GLY A 84 -14.01 -3.81 12.06
C GLY A 84 -12.82 -2.87 11.88
N ARG A 85 -11.72 -3.11 12.54
CA ARG A 85 -10.57 -2.22 12.50
C ARG A 85 -9.83 -2.34 11.17
N ASP A 86 -9.42 -1.21 10.60
CA ASP A 86 -8.57 -1.19 9.40
C ASP A 86 -7.13 -1.50 9.81
N TRP A 87 -6.69 -2.74 9.54
CA TRP A 87 -5.39 -3.24 9.97
C TRP A 87 -4.29 -2.83 9.01
N ILE A 88 -3.46 -1.90 9.44
CA ILE A 88 -2.24 -1.48 8.74
C ILE A 88 -1.06 -2.05 9.50
N LEU A 89 -0.38 -3.03 8.89
CA LEU A 89 0.59 -3.87 9.59
C LEU A 89 1.99 -3.81 8.97
N THR A 90 2.97 -4.08 9.78
CA THR A 90 4.34 -4.50 9.41
C THR A 90 5.22 -3.38 8.89
N ARG A 91 4.86 -2.76 7.77
CA ARG A 91 5.58 -1.66 7.11
C ARG A 91 4.60 -0.78 6.35
N ILE A 92 4.96 0.49 6.20
CA ILE A 92 4.21 1.44 5.39
C ILE A 92 5.14 2.07 4.36
N LEU A 93 4.73 2.01 3.09
CA LEU A 93 5.25 2.85 2.02
C LEU A 93 4.17 3.90 1.71
N TRP A 94 4.38 5.13 2.15
CA TRP A 94 3.41 6.20 1.96
C TRP A 94 3.60 6.84 0.59
N LEU A 95 2.55 6.87 -0.22
CA LEU A 95 2.60 7.35 -1.60
C LEU A 95 2.23 8.83 -1.70
N SER A 96 2.87 9.50 -2.66
CA SER A 96 2.52 10.84 -3.10
C SER A 96 2.34 10.84 -4.61
N GLY A 97 1.29 11.49 -5.11
CA GLY A 97 1.06 11.65 -6.54
C GLY A 97 2.08 12.57 -7.19
N ARG A 98 2.27 12.39 -8.49
CA ARG A 98 3.16 13.21 -9.32
C ARG A 98 2.43 14.04 -10.37
N GLU A 99 1.13 13.90 -10.47
CA GLU A 99 0.31 14.52 -11.52
C GLU A 99 -0.65 15.54 -10.89
N PRO A 100 -0.24 16.84 -10.80
CA PRO A 100 -1.09 17.87 -10.21
C PRO A 100 -2.46 17.95 -10.89
N GLY A 101 -3.53 17.99 -10.08
CA GLY A 101 -4.91 18.02 -10.58
C GLY A 101 -5.50 16.64 -10.89
N PHE A 102 -4.68 15.60 -10.95
CA PHE A 102 -5.13 14.21 -11.15
C PHE A 102 -4.98 13.36 -9.88
N ASN A 103 -3.77 13.28 -9.34
CA ASN A 103 -3.50 12.53 -8.10
C ASN A 103 -2.68 13.32 -7.08
N ARG A 104 -2.51 14.61 -7.31
CA ARG A 104 -1.77 15.52 -6.44
C ARG A 104 -2.48 16.87 -6.34
N LEU A 105 -2.51 17.42 -5.13
CA LEU A 105 -3.16 18.70 -4.79
C LEU A 105 -4.70 18.64 -4.83
N GLY A 106 -5.34 19.67 -4.30
CA GLY A 106 -6.80 19.80 -4.28
C GLY A 106 -7.52 18.63 -3.64
N GLN A 107 -8.58 18.16 -4.27
CA GLN A 107 -9.44 17.09 -3.79
C GLN A 107 -9.02 15.69 -4.29
N VAL A 108 -7.84 15.60 -4.89
CA VAL A 108 -7.32 14.36 -5.51
C VAL A 108 -5.94 13.99 -5.00
N ASP A 109 -5.51 14.53 -3.88
CA ASP A 109 -4.14 14.37 -3.36
C ASP A 109 -3.94 13.01 -2.71
N THR A 110 -3.19 12.12 -3.34
CA THR A 110 -2.90 10.77 -2.85
C THR A 110 -2.27 10.78 -1.46
N MET A 111 -1.29 11.66 -1.21
CA MET A 111 -0.61 11.71 0.08
C MET A 111 -1.56 12.13 1.20
N ARG A 112 -2.37 13.15 0.96
CA ARG A 112 -3.35 13.66 1.93
C ARG A 112 -4.53 12.70 2.14
N ARG A 113 -4.75 11.79 1.21
CA ARG A 113 -5.73 10.70 1.34
C ARG A 113 -5.16 9.51 2.13
N PHE A 114 -3.91 9.57 2.57
CA PHE A 114 -3.25 8.52 3.34
C PHE A 114 -3.23 7.19 2.58
N ILE A 115 -2.85 7.23 1.31
CA ILE A 115 -2.72 6.02 0.49
C ILE A 115 -1.33 5.41 0.70
N TYR A 116 -1.31 4.20 1.22
CA TYR A 116 -0.09 3.43 1.51
C TYR A 116 -0.05 2.12 0.76
N ILE A 117 1.16 1.59 0.58
CA ILE A 117 1.37 0.15 0.41
C ILE A 117 1.76 -0.37 1.80
N HIS A 118 1.04 -1.36 2.32
CA HIS A 118 1.27 -1.85 3.68
C HIS A 118 0.97 -3.33 3.83
N GLY A 119 1.43 -3.91 4.93
CA GLY A 119 1.11 -5.28 5.29
C GLY A 119 -0.35 -5.42 5.74
N ALA A 120 -0.88 -6.62 5.58
CA ALA A 120 -2.26 -6.96 5.92
C ALA A 120 -2.31 -8.17 6.85
N HIS A 121 -3.43 -8.32 7.55
CA HIS A 121 -3.65 -9.47 8.42
C HIS A 121 -3.84 -10.76 7.62
N ASP A 122 -3.61 -11.91 8.28
CA ASP A 122 -3.59 -13.21 7.61
C ASP A 122 -4.93 -13.64 7.00
N LEU A 123 -6.03 -13.03 7.42
CA LEU A 123 -7.37 -13.31 6.89
C LEU A 123 -7.70 -12.50 5.64
N ALA A 124 -6.88 -11.50 5.29
CA ALA A 124 -7.07 -10.72 4.08
C ALA A 124 -6.57 -11.51 2.87
N GLU A 125 -7.41 -11.63 1.84
CA GLU A 125 -7.06 -12.32 0.62
C GLU A 125 -6.33 -11.39 -0.35
N MET A 126 -5.15 -11.81 -0.82
CA MET A 126 -4.46 -11.12 -1.91
C MET A 126 -4.97 -11.64 -3.26
N GLY A 127 -4.81 -10.82 -4.30
CA GLY A 127 -5.33 -11.15 -5.63
C GLY A 127 -6.78 -10.68 -5.87
N HIS A 128 -7.42 -10.11 -4.85
CA HIS A 128 -8.80 -9.61 -4.91
C HIS A 128 -8.88 -8.23 -4.25
N PRO A 129 -9.67 -7.28 -4.80
CA PRO A 129 -9.93 -6.00 -4.15
C PRO A 129 -10.60 -6.19 -2.78
N GLY A 130 -10.22 -5.39 -1.79
CA GLY A 130 -10.80 -5.51 -0.46
C GLY A 130 -10.47 -4.37 0.50
N SER A 131 -9.61 -3.41 0.10
CA SER A 131 -9.22 -2.30 0.97
C SER A 131 -10.16 -1.10 0.85
N ILE A 132 -9.87 -0.06 1.59
CA ILE A 132 -10.58 1.23 1.53
C ILE A 132 -9.73 2.32 0.85
N GLY A 133 -8.80 1.91 -0.01
CA GLY A 133 -7.96 2.82 -0.83
C GLY A 133 -6.50 2.38 -0.91
N CYS A 134 -5.91 1.92 0.17
CA CYS A 134 -4.53 1.46 0.21
C CYS A 134 -4.30 0.17 -0.59
N ILE A 135 -3.05 -0.11 -0.87
CA ILE A 135 -2.62 -1.37 -1.48
C ILE A 135 -2.10 -2.30 -0.37
N ARG A 136 -2.81 -3.40 -0.13
CA ARG A 136 -2.46 -4.39 0.89
C ARG A 136 -1.59 -5.47 0.29
N MET A 137 -0.60 -5.91 1.06
CA MET A 137 0.29 -7.02 0.73
C MET A 137 0.38 -8.00 1.89
N ARG A 138 0.82 -9.22 1.61
CA ARG A 138 1.22 -10.13 2.69
C ARG A 138 2.37 -9.51 3.49
N ASN A 139 2.43 -9.79 4.79
CA ASN A 139 3.44 -9.20 5.67
C ASN A 139 4.87 -9.51 5.24
N ILE A 140 5.14 -10.74 4.82
CA ILE A 140 6.48 -11.11 4.31
C ILE A 140 6.82 -10.40 3.01
N ASP A 141 5.82 -10.15 2.17
CA ASP A 141 6.01 -9.49 0.88
C ASP A 141 6.29 -7.99 1.06
N ILE A 142 5.57 -7.32 1.96
CA ILE A 142 5.85 -5.89 2.21
C ILE A 142 7.22 -5.68 2.85
N VAL A 143 7.69 -6.58 3.68
CA VAL A 143 9.06 -6.51 4.22
C VAL A 143 10.07 -6.63 3.08
N ASP A 144 9.91 -7.58 2.19
CA ASP A 144 10.80 -7.78 1.04
C ASP A 144 10.81 -6.54 0.12
N LEU A 145 9.64 -6.03 -0.24
CA LEU A 145 9.54 -4.82 -1.07
C LEU A 145 10.15 -3.61 -0.38
N PHE A 146 9.83 -3.41 0.90
CA PHE A 146 10.32 -2.29 1.71
C PHE A 146 11.86 -2.26 1.74
N ASP A 147 12.48 -3.42 1.89
CA ASP A 147 13.93 -3.52 1.96
C ASP A 147 14.61 -3.30 0.60
N ARG A 148 13.89 -3.53 -0.51
CA ARG A 148 14.44 -3.38 -1.86
C ARG A 148 14.37 -1.96 -2.41
N VAL A 149 13.41 -1.14 -1.98
CA VAL A 149 13.15 0.17 -2.60
C VAL A 149 13.47 1.33 -1.68
N PRO A 150 14.22 2.33 -2.17
CA PRO A 150 14.44 3.57 -1.41
C PRO A 150 13.23 4.51 -1.52
N CYS A 151 13.22 5.56 -0.69
CA CYS A 151 12.33 6.70 -0.89
C CYS A 151 12.52 7.28 -2.29
N TYR A 152 11.46 7.86 -2.82
CA TYR A 152 11.37 8.46 -4.15
C TYR A 152 11.37 7.44 -5.30
N THR A 153 11.33 6.13 -5.02
CA THR A 153 11.06 5.13 -6.05
C THR A 153 9.74 5.44 -6.74
N THR A 154 9.76 5.44 -8.07
CA THR A 154 8.55 5.64 -8.89
C THR A 154 7.57 4.50 -8.67
N VAL A 155 6.29 4.86 -8.50
CA VAL A 155 5.18 3.91 -8.41
C VAL A 155 4.13 4.29 -9.45
N GLU A 156 3.82 3.38 -10.34
CA GLU A 156 2.80 3.58 -11.36
C GLU A 156 1.62 2.65 -11.08
N ILE A 157 0.43 3.23 -10.95
CA ILE A 157 -0.80 2.50 -10.67
C ILE A 157 -1.69 2.54 -11.91
N LEU A 158 -1.92 1.37 -12.49
CA LEU A 158 -2.65 1.18 -13.75
C LEU A 158 -4.00 0.52 -13.45
N GLY A 159 -5.06 1.13 -13.95
CA GLY A 159 -6.40 0.62 -13.69
C GLY A 159 -7.39 0.81 -14.82
#